data_7f80a51345f905d72b5cc9cb1c7b3965
#
_entry.id   7f80a51345f905d72b5cc9cb1c7b3965
#
_cell.length_a   1.000
_cell.length_b   1.000
_cell.length_c   1.000
_cell.angle_alpha   90.00
_cell.angle_beta   90.00
_cell.angle_gamma   90.00
#
_symmetry.space_group_name_H-M   'P 1'
#
loop_
_entity.id
_entity.type
_entity.pdbx_description
1 polymer ?
#
loop_
_entity_poly.entity_id
_entity_poly.type
_entity_poly.pdbx_seq_one_letter_code
_entity_poly.pdbx_strand_id
1 'polypeptide(L)'
;MLKIEIKSKTYSNDIVLKNLELEITEPGLYGLIGKNGQGKTTLFKCALGLEKYEGKSYLGKEKVSLINTAFCPAEPILYDELTTEEFNKFYAKLFMLEPSKDYLFDLPKDKLIKQFSTGMKKKTYLNALFQKDFLVYFLDEPFNGLDIEANYILLNYLKEKSKTSIIIISSHIIDVLYNNCKGIYMLKNNKTTYFNHLEFDQLEIAFFNNQS
;
A
#
# COMPACT_ATOMS: atom_id res chain seq x y z
N MET A 1 -15.30 -3.85 -6.74
CA MET A 1 -15.13 -2.44 -7.16
C MET A 1 -14.70 -1.62 -5.95
N LEU A 2 -13.56 -0.97 -6.06
CA LEU A 2 -13.05 0.04 -5.10
C LEU A 2 -13.28 1.43 -5.70
N LYS A 3 -13.89 2.33 -4.93
CA LYS A 3 -14.07 3.72 -5.33
C LYS A 3 -13.63 4.65 -4.20
N ILE A 4 -12.75 5.61 -4.52
CA ILE A 4 -12.23 6.63 -3.63
C ILE A 4 -12.52 7.99 -4.24
N GLU A 5 -13.27 8.81 -3.54
CA GLU A 5 -13.57 10.20 -3.93
C GLU A 5 -13.09 11.14 -2.81
N ILE A 6 -12.13 11.99 -3.10
CA ILE A 6 -11.62 13.00 -2.18
C ILE A 6 -11.88 14.37 -2.78
N LYS A 7 -12.87 15.08 -2.24
CA LYS A 7 -13.16 16.46 -2.63
C LYS A 7 -12.07 17.40 -2.15
N SER A 8 -11.69 17.25 -0.88
CA SER A 8 -10.59 18.02 -0.31
C SER A 8 -9.95 17.32 0.91
N LYS A 9 -8.63 17.45 1.03
CA LYS A 9 -7.86 17.18 2.23
C LYS A 9 -6.86 18.29 2.45
N THR A 10 -6.90 18.87 3.63
CA THR A 10 -5.99 19.94 4.07
C THR A 10 -5.27 19.54 5.35
N TYR A 11 -4.03 20.00 5.50
CA TYR A 11 -3.32 20.07 6.78
C TYR A 11 -3.06 21.55 7.08
N SER A 12 -3.57 22.02 8.21
CA SER A 12 -3.56 23.45 8.53
C SER A 12 -4.23 24.26 7.40
N ASN A 13 -3.45 25.00 6.61
CA ASN A 13 -3.96 25.80 5.48
C ASN A 13 -3.56 25.23 4.10
N ASP A 14 -2.77 24.15 4.07
CA ASP A 14 -2.25 23.60 2.82
C ASP A 14 -3.17 22.50 2.27
N ILE A 15 -3.61 22.66 1.03
CA ILE A 15 -4.40 21.66 0.31
C ILE A 15 -3.43 20.59 -0.20
N VAL A 16 -3.57 19.36 0.30
CA VAL A 16 -2.74 18.21 -0.11
C VAL A 16 -3.43 17.40 -1.20
N LEU A 17 -4.75 17.20 -1.10
CA LEU A 17 -5.53 16.49 -2.12
C LEU A 17 -6.78 17.32 -2.45
N LYS A 18 -7.15 17.37 -3.74
CA LYS A 18 -8.32 18.11 -4.19
C LYS A 18 -8.94 17.49 -5.44
N ASN A 19 -10.26 17.26 -5.40
CA ASN A 19 -11.03 16.73 -6.54
C ASN A 19 -10.38 15.47 -7.16
N LEU A 20 -10.06 14.51 -6.29
CA LEU A 20 -9.39 13.27 -6.66
C LEU A 20 -10.40 12.14 -6.71
N GLU A 21 -10.37 11.39 -7.80
CA GLU A 21 -11.15 10.17 -7.99
C GLU A 21 -10.21 9.01 -8.37
N LEU A 22 -10.44 7.86 -7.75
CA LEU A 22 -9.78 6.61 -8.08
C LEU A 22 -10.85 5.52 -8.08
N GLU A 23 -10.99 4.83 -9.21
CA GLU A 23 -11.94 3.74 -9.36
C GLU A 23 -11.25 2.52 -9.93
N ILE A 24 -11.37 1.37 -9.25
CA ILE A 24 -10.83 0.09 -9.67
C ILE A 24 -11.94 -0.95 -9.60
N THR A 25 -12.26 -1.53 -10.74
CA THR A 25 -13.39 -2.47 -10.88
C THR A 25 -12.95 -3.93 -10.82
N GLU A 26 -11.70 -4.22 -11.14
CA GLU A 26 -11.18 -5.57 -11.32
C GLU A 26 -9.98 -5.85 -10.41
N PRO A 27 -9.77 -7.11 -9.98
CA PRO A 27 -8.52 -7.52 -9.35
C PRO A 27 -7.31 -7.19 -10.23
N GLY A 28 -6.20 -6.93 -9.59
CA GLY A 28 -4.95 -6.57 -10.27
C GLY A 28 -3.98 -5.87 -9.35
N LEU A 29 -2.74 -5.75 -9.82
CA LEU A 29 -1.71 -4.94 -9.20
C LEU A 29 -1.72 -3.57 -9.89
N TYR A 30 -1.90 -2.52 -9.09
CA TYR A 30 -1.98 -1.13 -9.54
C TYR A 30 -0.91 -0.28 -8.87
N GLY A 31 -0.34 0.65 -9.63
CA GLY A 31 0.64 1.60 -9.12
C GLY A 31 -0.01 2.92 -8.70
N LEU A 32 0.53 3.54 -7.65
CA LEU A 32 0.31 4.95 -7.32
C LEU A 32 1.66 5.66 -7.34
N ILE A 33 1.92 6.44 -8.39
CA ILE A 33 3.17 7.18 -8.53
C ILE A 33 2.96 8.67 -8.24
N GLY A 34 3.98 9.31 -7.71
CA GLY A 34 4.02 10.75 -7.47
C GLY A 34 5.30 11.12 -6.74
N LYS A 35 5.77 12.36 -6.90
CA LYS A 35 6.94 12.86 -6.18
C LYS A 35 6.72 12.80 -4.67
N ASN A 36 7.80 12.81 -3.90
CA ASN A 36 7.70 12.88 -2.44
C ASN A 36 6.96 14.15 -2.02
N GLY A 37 6.11 14.03 -0.99
CA GLY A 37 5.27 15.14 -0.51
C GLY A 37 3.97 15.39 -1.29
N GLN A 38 3.72 14.71 -2.42
CA GLN A 38 2.49 14.92 -3.21
C GLN A 38 1.22 14.30 -2.62
N GLY A 39 1.31 13.57 -1.50
CA GLY A 39 0.14 13.08 -0.80
C GLY A 39 -0.24 11.62 -1.04
N LYS A 40 0.65 10.76 -1.57
CA LYS A 40 0.40 9.31 -1.76
C LYS A 40 -0.06 8.64 -0.45
N THR A 41 0.74 8.77 0.62
CA THR A 41 0.40 8.28 1.96
C THR A 41 -0.88 8.89 2.49
N THR A 42 -1.09 10.20 2.25
CA THR A 42 -2.30 10.91 2.68
C THR A 42 -3.53 10.35 1.95
N LEU A 43 -3.43 10.04 0.66
CA LEU A 43 -4.50 9.40 -0.10
C LEU A 43 -4.89 8.06 0.53
N PHE A 44 -3.93 7.20 0.83
CA PHE A 44 -4.18 5.91 1.48
C PHE A 44 -4.84 6.09 2.86
N LYS A 45 -4.30 6.99 3.68
CA LYS A 45 -4.87 7.27 5.01
C LYS A 45 -6.30 7.84 4.93
N CYS A 46 -6.58 8.72 3.98
CA CYS A 46 -7.94 9.21 3.72
C CYS A 46 -8.86 8.06 3.29
N ALA A 47 -8.45 7.26 2.31
CA ALA A 47 -9.24 6.13 1.83
C ALA A 47 -9.62 5.16 2.96
N LEU A 48 -8.71 4.91 3.89
CA LEU A 48 -8.90 4.04 5.05
C LEU A 48 -9.68 4.69 6.21
N GLY A 49 -9.98 5.99 6.12
CA GLY A 49 -10.62 6.75 7.20
C GLY A 49 -9.70 7.03 8.40
N LEU A 50 -8.38 6.90 8.22
CA LEU A 50 -7.37 7.21 9.23
C LEU A 50 -7.10 8.71 9.34
N GLU A 51 -7.47 9.47 8.33
CA GLU A 51 -7.39 10.93 8.27
C GLU A 51 -8.76 11.54 7.93
N LYS A 52 -9.09 12.66 8.56
CA LYS A 52 -10.31 13.41 8.23
C LYS A 52 -10.13 14.07 6.86
N TYR A 53 -11.13 13.92 6.00
CA TYR A 53 -11.19 14.53 4.67
C TYR A 53 -12.64 14.76 4.26
N GLU A 54 -12.85 15.58 3.26
CA GLU A 54 -14.14 15.70 2.60
C GLU A 54 -14.20 14.73 1.43
N GLY A 55 -15.09 13.75 1.50
CA GLY A 55 -15.20 12.72 0.47
C GLY A 55 -15.73 11.40 1.01
N LYS A 56 -15.53 10.35 0.24
CA LYS A 56 -15.98 8.99 0.59
C LYS A 56 -15.14 7.93 -0.09
N SER A 57 -15.04 6.77 0.54
CA SER A 57 -14.32 5.60 0.00
C SER A 57 -15.13 4.35 0.27
N TYR A 58 -15.38 3.57 -0.78
CA TYR A 58 -16.20 2.37 -0.71
C TYR A 58 -15.54 1.17 -1.40
N LEU A 59 -15.72 0.02 -0.79
CA LEU A 59 -15.45 -1.30 -1.37
C LEU A 59 -16.79 -2.00 -1.59
N GLY A 60 -17.26 -2.01 -2.83
CA GLY A 60 -18.62 -2.42 -3.14
C GLY A 60 -19.64 -1.48 -2.48
N LYS A 61 -20.42 -2.02 -1.52
CA LYS A 61 -21.39 -1.25 -0.73
C LYS A 61 -20.86 -0.82 0.64
N GLU A 62 -19.72 -1.34 1.07
CA GLU A 62 -19.14 -1.08 2.37
C GLU A 62 -18.15 0.08 2.33
N LYS A 63 -18.07 0.81 3.44
CA LYS A 63 -17.02 1.83 3.62
C LYS A 63 -15.66 1.15 3.75
N VAL A 64 -14.65 1.67 3.05
CA VAL A 64 -13.25 1.23 3.21
C VAL A 64 -12.78 1.49 4.63
N SER A 65 -12.15 0.50 5.24
CA SER A 65 -11.61 0.57 6.61
C SER A 65 -10.54 -0.51 6.83
N LEU A 66 -9.81 -0.45 7.93
CA LEU A 66 -8.83 -1.48 8.31
C LEU A 66 -9.47 -2.85 8.64
N ILE A 67 -10.80 -2.94 8.73
CA ILE A 67 -11.51 -4.22 8.95
C ILE A 67 -11.58 -5.02 7.65
N ASN A 68 -11.79 -4.33 6.51
CA ASN A 68 -12.03 -4.96 5.21
C ASN A 68 -10.89 -4.76 4.20
N THR A 69 -9.83 -4.04 4.58
CA THR A 69 -8.66 -3.78 3.72
C THR A 69 -7.35 -3.95 4.49
N ALA A 70 -6.31 -4.41 3.81
CA ALA A 70 -4.96 -4.44 4.34
C ALA A 70 -4.25 -3.10 4.12
N PHE A 71 -3.46 -2.66 5.09
CA PHE A 71 -2.62 -1.48 4.97
C PHE A 71 -1.20 -1.73 5.48
N CYS A 72 -0.21 -1.54 4.62
CA CYS A 72 1.19 -1.50 5.02
C CYS A 72 1.69 -0.06 4.82
N PRO A 73 1.97 0.69 5.89
CA PRO A 73 2.57 2.02 5.79
C PRO A 73 4.04 1.92 5.35
N ALA A 74 4.60 3.02 4.82
CA ALA A 74 6.00 3.08 4.40
C ALA A 74 6.96 2.70 5.54
N GLU A 75 6.64 3.18 6.74
CA GLU A 75 7.35 2.86 7.99
C GLU A 75 6.34 2.26 8.97
N PRO A 76 6.24 0.92 9.05
CA PRO A 76 5.33 0.28 9.99
C PRO A 76 5.81 0.45 11.43
N ILE A 77 4.86 0.76 12.31
CA ILE A 77 5.09 0.81 13.75
C ILE A 77 4.90 -0.61 14.30
N LEU A 78 5.91 -1.12 14.98
CA LEU A 78 5.89 -2.41 15.64
C LEU A 78 6.04 -2.24 17.15
N TYR A 79 5.70 -3.27 17.89
CA TYR A 79 5.95 -3.34 19.33
C TYR A 79 7.37 -3.87 19.57
N ASP A 80 8.29 -2.99 19.83
CA ASP A 80 9.73 -3.27 19.93
C ASP A 80 10.10 -4.30 21.01
N GLU A 81 9.26 -4.46 22.02
CA GLU A 81 9.46 -5.42 23.14
C GLU A 81 8.89 -6.82 22.86
N LEU A 82 8.23 -7.02 21.73
CA LEU A 82 7.76 -8.34 21.31
C LEU A 82 8.83 -9.05 20.48
N THR A 83 8.79 -10.37 20.52
CA THR A 83 9.45 -11.23 19.54
C THR A 83 8.63 -11.27 18.24
N THR A 84 9.23 -11.77 17.17
CA THR A 84 8.52 -11.96 15.89
C THR A 84 7.32 -12.89 16.05
N GLU A 85 7.49 -13.97 16.83
CA GLU A 85 6.43 -14.93 17.07
C GLU A 85 5.25 -14.31 17.84
N GLU A 86 5.54 -13.54 18.89
CA GLU A 86 4.51 -12.84 19.67
C GLU A 86 3.77 -11.80 18.84
N PHE A 87 4.48 -11.05 17.99
CA PHE A 87 3.88 -10.07 17.10
C PHE A 87 2.94 -10.73 16.08
N ASN A 88 3.36 -11.84 15.48
CA ASN A 88 2.52 -12.60 14.56
C ASN A 88 1.29 -13.20 15.25
N LYS A 89 1.44 -13.73 16.45
CA LYS A 89 0.31 -14.22 17.28
C LYS A 89 -0.66 -13.09 17.65
N PHE A 90 -0.15 -11.89 17.94
CA PHE A 90 -0.97 -10.72 18.21
C PHE A 90 -1.84 -10.36 16.99
N TYR A 91 -1.26 -10.31 15.78
CA TYR A 91 -2.03 -10.03 14.56
C TYR A 91 -3.03 -11.14 14.21
N ALA A 92 -2.67 -12.40 14.39
CA ALA A 92 -3.60 -13.51 14.19
C ALA A 92 -4.84 -13.35 15.09
N LYS A 93 -4.65 -13.05 16.38
CA LYS A 93 -5.76 -12.77 17.31
C LYS A 93 -6.58 -11.55 16.88
N LEU A 94 -5.93 -10.47 16.42
CA LEU A 94 -6.62 -9.28 15.93
C LEU A 94 -7.51 -9.62 14.73
N PHE A 95 -7.08 -10.52 13.89
CA PHE A 95 -7.82 -11.00 12.72
C PHE A 95 -8.79 -12.14 13.05
N MET A 96 -8.87 -12.60 14.31
CA MET A 96 -9.66 -13.76 14.75
C MET A 96 -9.26 -15.05 14.02
N LEU A 97 -7.96 -15.25 13.83
CA LEU A 97 -7.35 -16.40 13.17
C LEU A 97 -6.42 -17.16 14.13
N GLU A 98 -6.18 -18.43 13.82
CA GLU A 98 -5.03 -19.14 14.37
C GLU A 98 -3.74 -18.62 13.71
N PRO A 99 -2.62 -18.52 14.46
CA PRO A 99 -1.35 -18.08 13.90
C PRO A 99 -0.91 -18.97 12.74
N SER A 100 -0.50 -18.34 11.64
CA SER A 100 0.07 -19.09 10.51
C SER A 100 1.33 -19.84 10.93
N LYS A 101 1.58 -20.98 10.29
CA LYS A 101 2.86 -21.71 10.40
C LYS A 101 3.82 -21.33 9.29
N ASP A 102 3.27 -20.88 8.17
CA ASP A 102 4.00 -20.50 6.95
C ASP A 102 3.92 -18.99 6.77
N TYR A 103 5.06 -18.34 6.90
CA TYR A 103 5.21 -16.90 6.69
C TYR A 103 5.91 -16.63 5.37
N LEU A 104 5.65 -15.47 4.79
CA LEU A 104 6.29 -15.04 3.53
C LEU A 104 7.81 -14.91 3.66
N PHE A 105 8.27 -14.44 4.82
CA PHE A 105 9.69 -14.26 5.11
C PHE A 105 10.09 -15.10 6.33
N ASP A 106 11.21 -15.83 6.20
CA ASP A 106 11.82 -16.49 7.35
C ASP A 106 12.56 -15.48 8.21
N LEU A 107 12.24 -15.44 9.50
CA LEU A 107 12.78 -14.51 10.48
C LEU A 107 13.05 -15.21 11.82
N PRO A 108 14.06 -14.77 12.60
CA PRO A 108 14.30 -15.28 13.93
C PRO A 108 13.05 -15.12 14.82
N LYS A 109 12.54 -16.24 15.35
CA LYS A 109 11.26 -16.26 16.10
C LYS A 109 11.40 -15.67 17.51
N ASP A 110 12.54 -15.91 18.15
CA ASP A 110 12.79 -15.58 19.56
C ASP A 110 13.47 -14.22 19.77
N LYS A 111 13.82 -13.55 18.68
CA LYS A 111 14.54 -12.28 18.74
C LYS A 111 13.59 -11.11 18.91
N LEU A 112 13.92 -10.19 19.81
CA LEU A 112 13.13 -8.98 20.02
C LEU A 112 13.18 -8.05 18.78
N ILE A 113 12.05 -7.48 18.43
CA ILE A 113 11.89 -6.61 17.26
C ILE A 113 12.80 -5.37 17.32
N LYS A 114 13.10 -4.84 18.51
CA LYS A 114 14.04 -3.73 18.69
C LYS A 114 15.46 -4.01 18.17
N GLN A 115 15.82 -5.28 18.04
CA GLN A 115 17.14 -5.71 17.55
C GLN A 115 17.17 -5.85 16.02
N PHE A 116 16.05 -5.63 15.35
CA PHE A 116 15.93 -5.83 13.91
C PHE A 116 16.35 -4.59 13.13
N SER A 117 16.93 -4.83 11.95
CA SER A 117 17.09 -3.80 10.93
C SER A 117 15.73 -3.30 10.42
N THR A 118 15.71 -2.15 9.77
CA THR A 118 14.48 -1.60 9.14
C THR A 118 13.84 -2.61 8.20
N GLY A 119 14.64 -3.31 7.38
CA GLY A 119 14.15 -4.34 6.47
C GLY A 119 13.54 -5.54 7.20
N MET A 120 14.17 -6.01 8.29
CA MET A 120 13.60 -7.10 9.10
C MET A 120 12.30 -6.66 9.80
N LYS A 121 12.22 -5.45 10.30
CA LYS A 121 10.99 -4.87 10.85
C LYS A 121 9.88 -4.87 9.81
N LYS A 122 10.18 -4.47 8.58
CA LYS A 122 9.21 -4.48 7.48
C LYS A 122 8.76 -5.89 7.11
N LYS A 123 9.69 -6.85 7.00
CA LYS A 123 9.39 -8.28 6.79
C LYS A 123 8.47 -8.81 7.90
N THR A 124 8.73 -8.47 9.16
CA THR A 124 7.88 -8.85 10.31
C THR A 124 6.45 -8.33 10.15
N TYR A 125 6.31 -7.05 9.79
CA TYR A 125 4.99 -6.45 9.59
C TYR A 125 4.22 -7.10 8.43
N LEU A 126 4.89 -7.33 7.31
CA LEU A 126 4.28 -7.98 6.13
C LEU A 126 3.85 -9.42 6.45
N ASN A 127 4.66 -10.19 7.18
CA ASN A 127 4.29 -11.52 7.64
C ASN A 127 3.01 -11.49 8.49
N ALA A 128 2.93 -10.54 9.42
CA ALA A 128 1.75 -10.39 10.27
C ALA A 128 0.50 -9.97 9.48
N LEU A 129 0.65 -9.02 8.55
CA LEU A 129 -0.44 -8.51 7.74
C LEU A 129 -1.02 -9.57 6.79
N PHE A 130 -0.16 -10.39 6.19
CA PHE A 130 -0.54 -11.38 5.20
C PHE A 130 -1.09 -12.70 5.78
N GLN A 131 -1.25 -12.80 7.09
CA GLN A 131 -1.97 -13.92 7.71
C GLN A 131 -3.46 -13.92 7.36
N LYS A 132 -4.01 -12.77 6.95
CA LYS A 132 -5.40 -12.63 6.53
C LYS A 132 -5.47 -12.24 5.05
N ASP A 133 -6.39 -12.85 4.33
CA ASP A 133 -6.72 -12.45 2.98
C ASP A 133 -7.72 -11.29 2.98
N PHE A 134 -7.39 -10.26 2.21
CA PHE A 134 -8.23 -9.09 1.99
C PHE A 134 -8.57 -8.94 0.49
N LEU A 135 -9.69 -8.32 0.20
CA LEU A 135 -10.05 -7.98 -1.18
C LEU A 135 -9.28 -6.77 -1.71
N VAL A 136 -8.78 -5.92 -0.82
CA VAL A 136 -8.00 -4.73 -1.17
C VAL A 136 -6.80 -4.60 -0.26
N TYR A 137 -5.66 -4.26 -0.85
CA TYR A 137 -4.40 -3.97 -0.17
C TYR A 137 -3.90 -2.58 -0.58
N PHE A 138 -3.61 -1.74 0.41
CA PHE A 138 -2.88 -0.49 0.24
C PHE A 138 -1.47 -0.67 0.80
N LEU A 139 -0.46 -0.61 -0.05
CA LEU A 139 0.93 -0.83 0.34
C LEU A 139 1.75 0.42 0.00
N ASP A 140 2.14 1.16 1.03
CA ASP A 140 2.89 2.40 0.88
C ASP A 140 4.38 2.11 0.87
N GLU A 141 5.02 2.34 -0.28
CA GLU A 141 6.45 2.08 -0.53
C GLU A 141 6.90 0.69 -0.01
N PRO A 142 6.21 -0.42 -0.42
CA PRO A 142 6.40 -1.72 0.22
C PRO A 142 7.80 -2.31 0.02
N PHE A 143 8.50 -1.91 -1.03
CA PHE A 143 9.83 -2.41 -1.40
C PHE A 143 10.98 -1.66 -0.72
N ASN A 144 10.72 -0.49 -0.15
CA ASN A 144 11.76 0.31 0.49
C ASN A 144 12.32 -0.38 1.74
N GLY A 145 13.65 -0.45 1.81
CA GLY A 145 14.38 -1.06 2.93
C GLY A 145 14.47 -2.58 2.90
N LEU A 146 13.90 -3.24 1.90
CA LEU A 146 14.07 -4.66 1.66
C LEU A 146 15.30 -4.93 0.78
N ASP A 147 15.94 -6.07 0.99
CA ASP A 147 16.98 -6.58 0.10
C ASP A 147 16.39 -7.12 -1.22
N ILE A 148 17.26 -7.42 -2.19
CA ILE A 148 16.84 -7.87 -3.53
C ILE A 148 16.02 -9.15 -3.47
N GLU A 149 16.40 -10.10 -2.65
CA GLU A 149 15.70 -11.39 -2.51
C GLU A 149 14.30 -11.18 -1.92
N ALA A 150 14.18 -10.37 -0.86
CA ALA A 150 12.89 -10.06 -0.26
C ALA A 150 11.98 -9.28 -1.21
N ASN A 151 12.53 -8.37 -2.02
CA ASN A 151 11.78 -7.68 -3.05
C ASN A 151 11.21 -8.65 -4.09
N TYR A 152 12.01 -9.61 -4.52
CA TYR A 152 11.57 -10.65 -5.46
C TYR A 152 10.45 -11.53 -4.86
N ILE A 153 10.63 -11.99 -3.62
CA ILE A 153 9.63 -12.78 -2.89
C ILE A 153 8.32 -11.99 -2.75
N LEU A 154 8.40 -10.74 -2.28
CA LEU A 154 7.23 -9.89 -2.10
C LEU A 154 6.50 -9.65 -3.42
N LEU A 155 7.23 -9.32 -4.49
CA LEU A 155 6.64 -9.05 -5.78
C LEU A 155 5.89 -10.26 -6.34
N ASN A 156 6.47 -11.45 -6.25
CA ASN A 156 5.80 -12.68 -6.69
C ASN A 156 4.55 -12.96 -5.86
N TYR A 157 4.62 -12.78 -4.54
CA TYR A 157 3.46 -12.93 -3.66
C TYR A 157 2.34 -11.95 -4.07
N LEU A 158 2.67 -10.67 -4.30
CA LEU A 158 1.68 -9.67 -4.71
C LEU A 158 1.08 -9.97 -6.08
N LYS A 159 1.87 -10.48 -7.03
CA LYS A 159 1.36 -10.93 -8.34
C LYS A 159 0.33 -12.07 -8.20
N GLU A 160 0.60 -13.07 -7.36
CA GLU A 160 -0.36 -14.14 -7.12
C GLU A 160 -1.63 -13.63 -6.44
N LYS A 161 -1.50 -12.82 -5.40
CA LYS A 161 -2.64 -12.21 -4.71
C LYS A 161 -3.46 -11.29 -5.61
N SER A 162 -2.83 -10.60 -6.55
CA SER A 162 -3.50 -9.70 -7.48
C SER A 162 -4.45 -10.39 -8.46
N LYS A 163 -4.40 -11.72 -8.57
CA LYS A 163 -5.36 -12.50 -9.38
C LYS A 163 -6.79 -12.45 -8.81
N THR A 164 -6.91 -12.26 -7.49
CA THR A 164 -8.21 -12.27 -6.78
C THR A 164 -8.48 -10.99 -5.99
N SER A 165 -7.47 -10.13 -5.82
CA SER A 165 -7.54 -8.94 -4.97
C SER A 165 -7.07 -7.70 -5.72
N ILE A 166 -7.58 -6.55 -5.33
CA ILE A 166 -7.07 -5.24 -5.76
C ILE A 166 -5.89 -4.88 -4.87
N ILE A 167 -4.71 -4.71 -5.46
CA ILE A 167 -3.50 -4.31 -4.74
C ILE A 167 -3.02 -2.98 -5.30
N ILE A 168 -2.91 -1.97 -4.44
CA ILE A 168 -2.39 -0.65 -4.81
C ILE A 168 -1.08 -0.45 -4.08
N ILE A 169 0.01 -0.35 -4.85
CA ILE A 169 1.35 -0.06 -4.33
C ILE A 169 1.73 1.38 -4.66
N SER A 170 2.12 2.15 -3.66
CA SER A 170 2.80 3.42 -3.94
C SER A 170 4.28 3.17 -4.20
N SER A 171 4.85 3.89 -5.15
CA SER A 171 6.29 3.90 -5.39
C SER A 171 6.72 5.22 -6.02
N HIS A 172 7.97 5.58 -5.81
CA HIS A 172 8.65 6.63 -6.55
C HIS A 172 9.56 6.07 -7.66
N ILE A 173 9.66 4.73 -7.77
CA ILE A 173 10.45 4.02 -8.78
C ILE A 173 9.52 3.56 -9.90
N ILE A 174 9.60 4.23 -11.05
CA ILE A 174 8.74 3.98 -12.21
C ILE A 174 8.88 2.54 -12.72
N ASP A 175 10.10 2.03 -12.87
CA ASP A 175 10.38 0.70 -13.45
C ASP A 175 9.67 -0.44 -12.72
N VAL A 176 9.58 -0.36 -11.38
CA VAL A 176 8.86 -1.36 -10.60
C VAL A 176 7.38 -1.39 -10.97
N LEU A 177 6.78 -0.22 -11.20
CA LEU A 177 5.37 -0.11 -11.55
C LEU A 177 5.11 -0.51 -13.00
N TYR A 178 5.95 -0.08 -13.94
CA TYR A 178 5.81 -0.36 -15.38
C TYR A 178 5.79 -1.85 -15.68
N ASN A 179 6.75 -2.56 -15.12
CA ASN A 179 6.92 -3.98 -15.44
C ASN A 179 5.92 -4.90 -14.73
N ASN A 180 5.14 -4.39 -13.75
CA ASN A 180 4.37 -5.25 -12.88
C ASN A 180 2.91 -4.84 -12.70
N CYS A 181 2.54 -3.59 -12.97
CA CYS A 181 1.19 -3.10 -12.73
C CYS A 181 0.31 -3.17 -13.99
N LYS A 182 -0.97 -3.50 -13.77
CA LYS A 182 -2.02 -3.47 -14.78
C LYS A 182 -2.35 -2.05 -15.24
N GLY A 183 -2.16 -1.08 -14.34
CA GLY A 183 -2.35 0.33 -14.58
C GLY A 183 -1.76 1.15 -13.45
N ILE A 184 -1.50 2.42 -13.71
CA ILE A 184 -0.83 3.34 -12.79
C ILE A 184 -1.65 4.62 -12.64
N TYR A 185 -1.92 4.99 -11.40
CA TYR A 185 -2.45 6.30 -11.04
C TYR A 185 -1.27 7.24 -10.75
N MET A 186 -1.16 8.31 -11.50
CA MET A 186 -0.19 9.37 -11.23
C MET A 186 -0.84 10.45 -10.38
N LEU A 187 -0.28 10.71 -9.19
CA LEU A 187 -0.66 11.84 -8.34
C LEU A 187 0.25 13.03 -8.62
N LYS A 188 -0.30 14.07 -9.23
CA LYS A 188 0.42 15.32 -9.56
C LYS A 188 -0.53 16.50 -9.38
N ASN A 189 -0.04 17.58 -8.76
CA ASN A 189 -0.81 18.82 -8.55
C ASN A 189 -2.18 18.54 -7.89
N ASN A 190 -2.18 17.70 -6.84
CA ASN A 190 -3.36 17.33 -6.04
C ASN A 190 -4.45 16.54 -6.80
N LYS A 191 -4.16 16.03 -8.01
CA LYS A 191 -5.07 15.26 -8.86
C LYS A 191 -4.47 13.91 -9.22
N THR A 192 -5.33 12.94 -9.54
CA THR A 192 -4.93 11.66 -10.11
C THR A 192 -5.23 11.61 -11.60
N THR A 193 -4.31 11.03 -12.36
CA THR A 193 -4.49 10.64 -13.77
C THR A 193 -4.20 9.16 -13.87
N TYR A 194 -5.09 8.40 -14.49
CA TYR A 194 -4.90 6.97 -14.72
C TYR A 194 -4.25 6.73 -16.08
N PHE A 195 -3.31 5.80 -16.09
CA PHE A 195 -2.64 5.29 -17.29
C PHE A 195 -2.75 3.76 -17.29
N ASN A 196 -3.34 3.20 -18.35
CA ASN A 196 -3.26 1.76 -18.56
C ASN A 196 -1.87 1.39 -19.11
N HIS A 197 -1.56 0.10 -19.18
CA HIS A 197 -0.21 -0.36 -19.58
C HIS A 197 0.19 0.03 -21.00
N LEU A 198 -0.75 0.33 -21.90
CA LEU A 198 -0.47 0.81 -23.26
C LEU A 198 -0.09 2.30 -23.30
N GLU A 199 -0.31 3.03 -22.22
CA GLU A 199 -0.09 4.47 -22.10
C GLU A 199 1.11 4.81 -21.22
N PHE A 200 1.91 3.82 -20.83
CA PHE A 200 3.02 4.04 -19.89
C PHE A 200 4.12 4.97 -20.45
N ASP A 201 4.33 5.03 -21.75
CA ASP A 201 5.22 6.01 -22.37
C ASP A 201 4.72 7.45 -22.13
N GLN A 202 3.40 7.66 -22.15
CA GLN A 202 2.79 8.96 -21.86
C GLN A 202 2.88 9.29 -20.36
N LEU A 203 2.81 8.30 -19.48
CA LEU A 203 3.03 8.50 -18.06
C LEU A 203 4.43 9.05 -17.77
N GLU A 204 5.47 8.48 -18.40
CA GLU A 204 6.85 8.92 -18.22
C GLU A 204 7.01 10.39 -18.64
N ILE A 205 6.51 10.75 -19.81
CA ILE A 205 6.48 12.12 -20.30
C ILE A 205 5.74 13.03 -19.31
N ALA A 206 4.54 12.63 -18.84
CA ALA A 206 3.74 13.42 -17.90
C ALA A 206 4.39 13.56 -16.53
N PHE A 207 5.14 12.53 -16.08
CA PHE A 207 5.83 12.55 -14.79
C PHE A 207 7.05 13.47 -14.78
N PHE A 208 7.87 13.42 -15.83
CA PHE A 208 9.12 14.18 -15.92
C PHE A 208 8.93 15.58 -16.50
N ASN A 209 7.94 15.81 -17.37
CA ASN A 209 7.69 17.16 -17.87
C ASN A 209 7.17 18.07 -16.75
N ASN A 210 8.09 18.87 -16.21
CA ASN A 210 7.79 20.05 -15.40
C ASN A 210 7.36 21.18 -16.33
N GLN A 211 6.18 21.11 -16.94
CA GLN A 211 5.58 22.32 -17.45
C GLN A 211 4.75 22.95 -16.34
N SER A 212 5.30 24.09 -15.91
CA SER A 212 4.84 25.16 -15.02
C SER A 212 3.33 25.27 -14.79
#